data_85c4fad2faf58a12e0ce8f3fd1914b85
#
_entry.id   85c4fad2faf58a12e0ce8f3fd1914b85
#
_cell.length_a   1.000
_cell.length_b   1.000
_cell.length_c   1.000
_cell.angle_alpha   90.00
_cell.angle_beta   90.00
_cell.angle_gamma   90.00
#
_symmetry.space_group_name_H-M   'P 1'
#
loop_
_entity.id
_entity.type
_entity.pdbx_description
1 polymer ?
#
loop_
_entity_poly.entity_id
_entity_poly.type
_entity_poly.pdbx_seq_one_letter_code
_entity_poly.pdbx_strand_id
1 'polypeptide(L)'
;MGISRRQFLGWLSAAGVSVTAGSRAEAASNKTFSGYPGAFGILHDTTRCIGCRKCEEACNRVNALPVPEQPFDDLTVLSALRRTRTDTFTVVNQFTTSGSERPTYAKTQCNHCLEPACASACFVRALRKVQTGAVIYDASLCVGCRYCMIACPFNIPTYEYNDPLTPRVVKCTMCHPLIEKGELPGCVADCPKEALSFGPRDLMIKLARQRIAKYSDTYIDHIYGEHEMGGTSWLYISGTPFSEIGMREDLGNQTASSFTAGPLAAVPVVVALWPVLLTGIYAISKRKDKIAAEERIDAVARTLADANEEMKTKLAEMKDTMKKEKEAAINLEVKRALEEAARQAGESQQDDQG
;
A
#
# COMPACT_ATOMS: atom_id res chain seq x y z
N MET A 1 26.36 -20.83 -22.41
CA MET A 1 26.44 -21.62 -21.16
C MET A 1 25.01 -21.95 -20.72
N GLY A 2 24.60 -23.22 -20.87
CA GLY A 2 23.27 -23.65 -20.49
C GLY A 2 23.22 -24.05 -19.03
N ILE A 3 22.36 -23.41 -18.25
CA ILE A 3 22.08 -23.80 -16.86
C ILE A 3 21.35 -25.14 -16.88
N SER A 4 21.89 -26.18 -16.22
CA SER A 4 21.26 -27.50 -16.14
C SER A 4 20.00 -27.45 -15.29
N ARG A 5 19.02 -28.35 -15.57
CA ARG A 5 17.77 -28.47 -14.77
C ARG A 5 18.04 -28.62 -13.28
N ARG A 6 19.11 -29.31 -12.91
CA ARG A 6 19.53 -29.56 -11.53
C ARG A 6 20.05 -28.29 -10.87
N GLN A 7 20.79 -27.45 -11.60
CA GLN A 7 21.25 -26.13 -11.11
C GLN A 7 20.07 -25.17 -10.93
N PHE A 8 19.13 -25.14 -11.87
CA PHE A 8 17.93 -24.28 -11.76
C PHE A 8 17.05 -24.65 -10.55
N LEU A 9 16.80 -25.94 -10.33
CA LEU A 9 16.07 -26.41 -9.15
C LEU A 9 16.82 -26.14 -7.84
N GLY A 10 18.16 -26.25 -7.86
CA GLY A 10 19.01 -25.88 -6.73
C GLY A 10 18.95 -24.39 -6.41
N TRP A 11 18.89 -23.52 -7.41
CA TRP A 11 18.73 -22.09 -7.23
C TRP A 11 17.33 -21.72 -6.70
N LEU A 12 16.28 -22.39 -7.19
CA LEU A 12 14.93 -22.20 -6.69
C LEU A 12 14.77 -22.63 -5.23
N SER A 13 15.38 -23.74 -4.84
CA SER A 13 15.37 -24.19 -3.45
C SER A 13 16.19 -23.26 -2.54
N ALA A 14 17.36 -22.79 -3.01
CA ALA A 14 18.18 -21.82 -2.27
C ALA A 14 17.48 -20.47 -2.13
N ALA A 15 16.80 -19.98 -3.17
CA ALA A 15 16.00 -18.76 -3.11
C ALA A 15 14.80 -18.93 -2.17
N GLY A 16 14.11 -20.06 -2.20
CA GLY A 16 13.03 -20.40 -1.29
C GLY A 16 13.45 -20.45 0.17
N VAL A 17 14.62 -21.07 0.45
CA VAL A 17 15.21 -21.12 1.79
C VAL A 17 15.67 -19.74 2.25
N SER A 18 16.21 -18.91 1.36
CA SER A 18 16.62 -17.53 1.68
C SER A 18 15.42 -16.65 2.04
N VAL A 19 14.27 -16.82 1.36
CA VAL A 19 13.03 -16.12 1.67
C VAL A 19 12.46 -16.59 3.04
N THR A 20 12.56 -17.86 3.36
CA THR A 20 12.09 -18.39 4.65
C THR A 20 13.05 -18.10 5.80
N ALA A 21 14.34 -18.03 5.56
CA ALA A 21 15.35 -17.69 6.57
C ALA A 21 15.50 -16.18 6.81
N GLY A 22 15.26 -15.35 5.79
CA GLY A 22 15.26 -13.88 5.87
C GLY A 22 13.95 -13.31 6.44
N SER A 23 12.88 -14.08 6.51
CA SER A 23 11.57 -13.65 7.03
C SER A 23 11.43 -13.70 8.57
N ARG A 24 12.54 -13.79 9.29
CA ARG A 24 12.64 -13.19 10.63
C ARG A 24 12.94 -11.69 10.62
N ALA A 25 12.78 -11.00 9.49
CA ALA A 25 12.28 -9.64 9.57
C ALA A 25 10.97 -9.76 10.34
N GLU A 26 10.94 -9.25 11.57
CA GLU A 26 9.73 -9.12 12.34
C GLU A 26 8.72 -8.40 11.43
N ALA A 27 8.00 -9.20 10.66
CA ALA A 27 6.77 -8.78 10.03
C ALA A 27 6.04 -8.13 11.17
N ALA A 28 5.79 -6.83 11.07
CA ALA A 28 5.20 -5.97 12.06
C ALA A 28 4.33 -6.81 12.96
N SER A 29 4.86 -7.13 14.14
CA SER A 29 4.32 -8.20 14.97
C SER A 29 2.85 -7.89 15.14
N ASN A 30 1.97 -8.85 14.95
CA ASN A 30 0.55 -8.79 15.33
C ASN A 30 0.36 -8.58 16.84
N LYS A 31 1.44 -8.20 17.53
CA LYS A 31 1.39 -7.73 18.91
C LYS A 31 0.76 -6.35 18.88
N THR A 32 -0.43 -6.27 19.40
CA THR A 32 -1.11 -5.01 19.71
C THR A 32 -0.13 -4.13 20.46
N PHE A 33 0.25 -2.98 19.84
CA PHE A 33 1.10 -2.02 20.52
C PHE A 33 0.29 -1.38 21.64
N SER A 34 0.64 -1.68 22.88
CA SER A 34 -0.06 -1.17 24.07
C SER A 34 0.40 0.24 24.50
N GLY A 35 1.17 0.91 23.67
CA GLY A 35 1.81 2.18 23.97
C GLY A 35 3.23 2.01 24.54
N TYR A 36 3.93 3.13 24.72
CA TYR A 36 5.24 3.11 25.35
C TYR A 36 5.10 3.00 26.87
N PRO A 37 5.91 2.18 27.55
CA PRO A 37 5.95 2.13 29.00
C PRO A 37 6.17 3.52 29.60
N GLY A 38 5.36 3.91 30.58
CA GLY A 38 5.47 5.23 31.21
C GLY A 38 4.99 6.42 30.34
N ALA A 39 4.38 6.17 29.19
CA ALA A 39 3.78 7.24 28.38
C ALA A 39 2.72 8.01 29.20
N PHE A 40 2.69 9.32 28.97
CA PHE A 40 1.73 10.19 29.66
C PHE A 40 0.33 10.07 29.06
N GLY A 41 -0.66 10.33 29.90
CA GLY A 41 -2.06 10.46 29.55
C GLY A 41 -2.68 11.69 30.21
N ILE A 42 -3.83 12.10 29.69
CA ILE A 42 -4.65 13.17 30.26
C ILE A 42 -6.03 12.59 30.51
N LEU A 43 -6.52 12.71 31.74
CA LEU A 43 -7.87 12.35 32.11
C LEU A 43 -8.73 13.62 32.10
N HIS A 44 -9.81 13.60 31.33
CA HIS A 44 -10.83 14.63 31.34
C HIS A 44 -12.08 14.13 32.08
N ASP A 45 -12.42 14.81 33.13
CA ASP A 45 -13.61 14.60 33.93
C ASP A 45 -14.69 15.58 33.50
N THR A 46 -15.66 15.11 32.73
CA THR A 46 -16.73 15.98 32.17
C THR A 46 -17.66 16.52 33.26
N THR A 47 -17.78 15.82 34.41
CA THR A 47 -18.63 16.26 35.51
C THR A 47 -18.08 17.49 36.24
N ARG A 48 -16.76 17.68 36.16
CA ARG A 48 -16.05 18.85 36.73
C ARG A 48 -15.91 20.01 35.75
N CYS A 49 -16.11 19.75 34.46
CA CYS A 49 -15.96 20.78 33.43
C CYS A 49 -17.13 21.77 33.46
N ILE A 50 -16.81 23.05 33.46
CA ILE A 50 -17.80 24.14 33.48
C ILE A 50 -17.88 24.92 32.17
N GLY A 51 -17.22 24.46 31.09
CA GLY A 51 -17.28 25.10 29.79
C GLY A 51 -16.54 26.45 29.70
N CYS A 52 -15.65 26.82 30.65
CA CYS A 52 -15.03 28.14 30.75
C CYS A 52 -14.03 28.47 29.64
N ARG A 53 -13.71 27.58 28.75
CA ARG A 53 -12.79 27.75 27.59
C ARG A 53 -11.34 28.12 27.94
N LYS A 54 -10.94 28.16 29.23
CA LYS A 54 -9.54 28.46 29.61
C LYS A 54 -8.53 27.48 29.01
N CYS A 55 -8.90 26.23 28.77
CA CYS A 55 -8.08 25.27 28.09
C CYS A 55 -7.89 25.57 26.58
N GLU A 56 -8.86 26.24 25.92
CA GLU A 56 -8.71 26.76 24.56
C GLU A 56 -7.73 27.91 24.52
N GLU A 57 -7.88 28.89 25.45
CA GLU A 57 -7.00 30.03 25.60
C GLU A 57 -5.54 29.61 25.86
N ALA A 58 -5.34 28.70 26.82
CA ALA A 58 -4.01 28.14 27.10
C ALA A 58 -3.39 27.42 25.87
N CYS A 59 -4.20 26.66 25.12
CA CYS A 59 -3.74 25.99 23.90
C CYS A 59 -3.34 27.01 22.83
N ASN A 60 -4.11 28.06 22.65
CA ASN A 60 -3.80 29.16 21.74
C ASN A 60 -2.46 29.81 22.08
N ARG A 61 -2.28 30.20 23.34
CA ARG A 61 -1.08 30.83 23.84
C ARG A 61 0.17 29.94 23.68
N VAL A 62 0.09 28.68 24.11
CA VAL A 62 1.25 27.76 24.10
C VAL A 62 1.67 27.41 22.65
N ASN A 63 0.72 27.29 21.72
CA ASN A 63 1.03 26.95 20.34
C ASN A 63 1.16 28.18 19.42
N ALA A 64 1.15 29.40 19.98
CA ALA A 64 1.21 30.66 19.24
C ALA A 64 0.22 30.73 18.07
N LEU A 65 -1.04 30.32 18.33
CA LEU A 65 -2.07 30.31 17.31
C LEU A 65 -2.62 31.73 17.05
N PRO A 66 -3.24 31.97 15.89
CA PRO A 66 -3.87 33.24 15.60
C PRO A 66 -4.88 33.64 16.67
N VAL A 67 -5.01 34.93 16.91
CA VAL A 67 -6.02 35.48 17.84
C VAL A 67 -7.39 35.16 17.27
N PRO A 68 -8.31 34.50 18.03
CA PRO A 68 -9.62 34.19 17.54
C PRO A 68 -10.48 35.43 17.37
N GLU A 69 -11.41 35.40 16.43
CA GLU A 69 -12.37 36.49 16.22
C GLU A 69 -13.26 36.72 17.44
N GLN A 70 -13.60 35.66 18.16
CA GLN A 70 -14.41 35.71 19.37
C GLN A 70 -13.52 35.43 20.59
N PRO A 71 -13.46 36.32 21.57
CA PRO A 71 -12.68 36.16 22.78
C PRO A 71 -12.99 34.85 23.51
N PHE A 72 -12.03 34.37 24.33
CA PHE A 72 -12.23 33.09 25.04
C PHE A 72 -13.22 33.18 26.21
N ASP A 73 -13.54 34.37 26.69
CA ASP A 73 -14.57 34.65 27.69
C ASP A 73 -16.00 34.77 27.09
N ASP A 74 -16.11 34.93 25.80
CA ASP A 74 -17.40 34.86 25.10
C ASP A 74 -17.92 33.41 25.00
N LEU A 75 -18.85 33.09 25.90
CA LEU A 75 -19.44 31.74 25.96
C LEU A 75 -20.60 31.53 24.95
N THR A 76 -20.98 32.55 24.20
CA THR A 76 -22.05 32.42 23.17
C THR A 76 -21.65 31.41 22.07
N VAL A 77 -20.35 31.21 21.85
CA VAL A 77 -19.82 30.20 20.92
C VAL A 77 -20.22 28.76 21.29
N LEU A 78 -20.61 28.51 22.54
CA LEU A 78 -21.03 27.19 23.00
C LEU A 78 -22.46 26.82 22.53
N SER A 79 -23.21 27.77 21.98
CA SER A 79 -24.54 27.53 21.41
C SER A 79 -24.52 26.63 20.16
N ALA A 80 -23.36 26.47 19.50
CA ALA A 80 -23.18 25.62 18.35
C ALA A 80 -22.06 24.59 18.57
N LEU A 81 -22.21 23.41 17.99
CA LEU A 81 -21.16 22.40 18.01
C LEU A 81 -20.00 22.85 17.13
N ARG A 82 -18.82 22.92 17.76
CA ARG A 82 -17.57 23.32 17.11
C ARG A 82 -16.65 22.11 16.93
N ARG A 83 -15.85 22.14 15.88
CA ARG A 83 -14.73 21.19 15.68
C ARG A 83 -13.40 21.92 15.69
N THR A 84 -12.32 21.16 15.85
CA THR A 84 -10.95 21.67 15.69
C THR A 84 -10.75 22.25 14.28
N ARG A 85 -9.98 23.33 14.21
CA ARG A 85 -9.63 24.05 12.97
C ARG A 85 -8.12 24.27 12.92
N THR A 86 -7.65 24.87 11.84
CA THR A 86 -6.22 25.16 11.66
C THR A 86 -5.71 26.19 12.66
N ASP A 87 -6.57 27.07 13.13
CA ASP A 87 -6.33 28.10 14.12
C ASP A 87 -6.75 27.69 15.55
N THR A 88 -7.35 26.50 15.71
CA THR A 88 -7.94 26.06 16.98
C THR A 88 -7.75 24.55 17.17
N PHE A 89 -6.69 24.15 17.90
CA PHE A 89 -6.34 22.75 18.09
C PHE A 89 -7.23 21.99 19.08
N THR A 90 -8.02 22.73 19.84
CA THR A 90 -8.98 22.17 20.81
C THR A 90 -10.18 23.08 20.95
N VAL A 91 -11.34 22.48 21.16
CA VAL A 91 -12.60 23.18 21.41
C VAL A 91 -13.33 22.53 22.58
N VAL A 92 -14.06 23.32 23.35
CA VAL A 92 -15.03 22.86 24.34
C VAL A 92 -16.43 23.02 23.74
N ASN A 93 -17.22 21.96 23.79
CA ASN A 93 -18.61 21.97 23.33
C ASN A 93 -19.55 21.76 24.52
N GLN A 94 -20.74 22.35 24.41
CA GLN A 94 -21.84 22.17 25.34
C GLN A 94 -22.84 21.18 24.78
N PHE A 95 -23.32 20.30 25.65
CA PHE A 95 -24.31 19.27 25.28
C PHE A 95 -25.47 19.32 26.29
N THR A 96 -26.68 19.22 25.75
CA THR A 96 -27.87 18.95 26.55
C THR A 96 -28.07 17.45 26.58
N THR A 97 -28.02 16.86 27.76
CA THR A 97 -28.05 15.41 27.94
C THR A 97 -29.34 14.96 28.60
N SER A 98 -29.78 13.75 28.29
CA SER A 98 -31.00 13.16 28.83
C SER A 98 -30.90 13.03 30.36
N GLY A 99 -31.90 13.52 31.08
CA GLY A 99 -31.99 13.41 32.54
C GLY A 99 -31.16 14.38 33.37
N SER A 100 -30.53 15.39 32.74
CA SER A 100 -29.80 16.46 33.44
C SER A 100 -30.32 17.84 33.06
N GLU A 101 -30.71 18.66 34.05
CA GLU A 101 -31.06 20.08 33.84
C GLU A 101 -29.80 20.94 33.55
N ARG A 102 -28.62 20.45 33.90
CA ARG A 102 -27.35 21.16 33.67
C ARG A 102 -26.69 20.65 32.42
N PRO A 103 -26.19 21.56 31.56
CA PRO A 103 -25.44 21.15 30.40
C PRO A 103 -24.14 20.44 30.78
N THR A 104 -23.79 19.42 30.01
CA THR A 104 -22.49 18.73 30.07
C THR A 104 -21.52 19.35 29.10
N TYR A 105 -20.28 19.54 29.51
CA TYR A 105 -19.24 20.13 28.67
C TYR A 105 -18.17 19.07 28.36
N ALA A 106 -17.85 18.93 27.08
CA ALA A 106 -16.77 18.03 26.65
C ALA A 106 -15.76 18.74 25.77
N LYS A 107 -14.50 18.46 26.03
CA LYS A 107 -13.37 19.01 25.31
C LYS A 107 -13.00 18.06 24.16
N THR A 108 -12.93 18.59 22.95
CA THR A 108 -12.59 17.87 21.72
C THR A 108 -11.19 18.29 21.24
N GLN A 109 -10.29 17.35 21.06
CA GLN A 109 -8.94 17.50 20.50
C GLN A 109 -8.41 16.13 20.04
N CYS A 110 -7.15 16.09 19.58
CA CYS A 110 -6.52 14.81 19.24
C CYS A 110 -6.44 13.89 20.47
N ASN A 111 -6.90 12.66 20.34
CA ASN A 111 -6.89 11.66 21.42
C ASN A 111 -5.52 11.00 21.60
N HIS A 112 -4.53 11.30 20.71
CA HIS A 112 -3.18 10.73 20.79
C HIS A 112 -3.19 9.21 20.97
N CYS A 113 -3.89 8.49 20.08
CA CYS A 113 -4.08 7.03 20.10
C CYS A 113 -2.77 6.30 20.43
N LEU A 114 -2.85 5.17 21.13
CA LEU A 114 -1.69 4.35 21.41
C LEU A 114 -1.07 3.85 20.10
N GLU A 115 -1.90 3.34 19.21
CA GLU A 115 -1.52 2.96 17.84
C GLU A 115 -2.24 3.88 16.83
N PRO A 116 -1.64 5.05 16.49
CA PRO A 116 -2.33 6.08 15.75
C PRO A 116 -2.48 5.72 14.27
N ALA A 117 -3.71 5.53 13.79
CA ALA A 117 -4.02 5.27 12.39
C ALA A 117 -3.46 6.36 11.45
N CYS A 118 -3.47 7.63 11.89
CA CYS A 118 -2.93 8.73 11.11
C CYS A 118 -1.40 8.65 10.92
N ALA A 119 -0.66 8.07 11.87
CA ALA A 119 0.78 7.83 11.73
C ALA A 119 1.05 6.59 10.88
N SER A 120 0.27 5.52 11.04
CA SER A 120 0.37 4.31 10.21
C SER A 120 0.08 4.60 8.74
N ALA A 121 -0.88 5.49 8.47
CA ALA A 121 -1.25 5.92 7.13
C ALA A 121 -0.25 6.90 6.49
N CYS A 122 0.68 7.49 7.27
CA CYS A 122 1.61 8.47 6.77
C CYS A 122 2.87 7.83 6.18
N PHE A 123 2.91 7.65 4.88
CA PHE A 123 4.03 6.99 4.19
C PHE A 123 5.36 7.76 4.26
N VAL A 124 5.32 9.08 4.48
CA VAL A 124 6.50 9.92 4.70
C VAL A 124 6.87 10.10 6.18
N ARG A 125 6.12 9.47 7.10
CA ARG A 125 6.33 9.57 8.56
C ARG A 125 6.31 10.99 9.13
N ALA A 126 5.63 11.91 8.49
CA ALA A 126 5.40 13.25 9.04
C ALA A 126 4.61 13.21 10.36
N LEU A 127 3.77 12.20 10.56
CA LEU A 127 3.10 11.91 11.83
C LEU A 127 3.74 10.69 12.48
N ARG A 128 4.09 10.81 13.76
CA ARG A 128 4.73 9.74 14.53
C ARG A 128 4.33 9.76 16.01
N LYS A 129 4.19 8.59 16.60
CA LYS A 129 4.03 8.41 18.05
C LYS A 129 5.38 8.50 18.72
N VAL A 130 5.49 9.26 19.81
CA VAL A 130 6.72 9.39 20.59
C VAL A 130 6.56 8.82 22.01
N GLN A 131 7.68 8.61 22.70
CA GLN A 131 7.71 7.96 24.01
C GLN A 131 6.89 8.67 25.08
N THR A 132 6.77 9.99 25.01
CA THR A 132 5.90 10.76 25.92
C THR A 132 4.42 10.44 25.77
N GLY A 133 4.02 9.69 24.77
CA GLY A 133 2.60 9.41 24.45
C GLY A 133 1.99 10.39 23.45
N ALA A 134 2.68 11.44 23.07
CA ALA A 134 2.20 12.35 22.03
C ALA A 134 2.29 11.74 20.63
N VAL A 135 1.36 12.15 19.77
CA VAL A 135 1.49 11.96 18.31
C VAL A 135 1.90 13.33 17.76
N ILE A 136 3.15 13.44 17.33
CA ILE A 136 3.72 14.69 16.82
C ILE A 136 3.63 14.76 15.30
N TYR A 137 3.78 15.96 14.76
CA TYR A 137 3.74 16.24 13.33
C TYR A 137 4.98 17.05 12.93
N ASP A 138 5.59 16.65 11.83
CA ASP A 138 6.72 17.32 11.20
C ASP A 138 6.28 17.87 9.84
N ALA A 139 6.16 19.18 9.75
CA ALA A 139 5.73 19.84 8.53
C ALA A 139 6.74 19.71 7.38
N SER A 140 8.04 19.57 7.70
CA SER A 140 9.10 19.49 6.69
C SER A 140 9.04 18.22 5.86
N LEU A 141 8.46 17.15 6.41
CA LEU A 141 8.28 15.86 5.75
C LEU A 141 6.92 15.72 5.05
N CYS A 142 5.97 16.61 5.36
CA CYS A 142 4.60 16.47 4.88
C CYS A 142 4.47 16.82 3.39
N VAL A 143 3.87 15.93 2.62
CA VAL A 143 3.57 16.14 1.19
C VAL A 143 2.11 16.55 0.92
N GLY A 144 1.32 16.85 1.96
CA GLY A 144 -0.05 17.34 1.82
C GLY A 144 -1.07 16.32 1.29
N CYS A 145 -0.80 15.02 1.32
CA CYS A 145 -1.69 13.98 0.77
C CYS A 145 -3.03 13.81 1.53
N ARG A 146 -3.16 14.37 2.73
CA ARG A 146 -4.38 14.38 3.59
C ARG A 146 -4.90 13.01 4.02
N TYR A 147 -4.18 11.92 3.73
CA TYR A 147 -4.63 10.58 4.08
C TYR A 147 -4.79 10.39 5.60
N CYS A 148 -4.00 11.08 6.42
CA CYS A 148 -4.14 11.10 7.88
C CYS A 148 -5.48 11.66 8.37
N MET A 149 -6.15 12.53 7.61
CA MET A 149 -7.48 13.05 7.95
C MET A 149 -8.54 11.95 7.78
N ILE A 150 -8.45 11.19 6.67
CA ILE A 150 -9.38 10.10 6.36
C ILE A 150 -9.15 8.92 7.32
N ALA A 151 -7.89 8.63 7.65
CA ALA A 151 -7.54 7.52 8.53
C ALA A 151 -7.92 7.77 10.00
N CYS A 152 -8.19 9.00 10.41
CA CYS A 152 -8.49 9.33 11.81
C CYS A 152 -9.93 8.95 12.18
N PRO A 153 -10.17 7.96 13.08
CA PRO A 153 -11.52 7.56 13.46
C PRO A 153 -12.27 8.64 14.26
N PHE A 154 -11.53 9.59 14.83
CA PHE A 154 -12.06 10.72 15.60
C PHE A 154 -12.22 12.00 14.76
N ASN A 155 -11.83 11.97 13.48
CA ASN A 155 -11.97 13.07 12.53
C ASN A 155 -11.32 14.39 12.99
N ILE A 156 -10.14 14.32 13.62
CA ILE A 156 -9.49 15.47 14.28
C ILE A 156 -8.53 16.25 13.38
N PRO A 157 -7.59 15.63 12.63
CA PRO A 157 -6.64 16.40 11.84
C PRO A 157 -7.34 17.34 10.86
N THR A 158 -6.85 18.58 10.78
CA THR A 158 -7.34 19.62 9.88
C THR A 158 -6.22 20.06 8.92
N TYR A 159 -6.59 20.62 7.80
CA TYR A 159 -5.68 20.97 6.72
C TYR A 159 -5.83 22.45 6.37
N GLU A 160 -4.70 23.13 6.14
CA GLU A 160 -4.63 24.53 5.76
C GLU A 160 -4.96 24.72 4.28
N TYR A 161 -6.24 24.76 3.92
CA TYR A 161 -6.69 24.95 2.55
C TYR A 161 -6.37 26.33 1.96
N ASN A 162 -6.09 27.31 2.82
CA ASN A 162 -5.82 28.68 2.41
C ASN A 162 -4.33 28.93 2.07
N ASP A 163 -3.44 27.95 2.34
CA ASP A 163 -2.04 28.02 1.94
C ASP A 163 -1.84 27.08 0.74
N PRO A 164 -1.64 27.63 -0.49
CA PRO A 164 -1.49 26.82 -1.69
C PRO A 164 -0.09 26.21 -1.86
N LEU A 165 0.91 26.73 -1.17
CA LEU A 165 2.32 26.37 -1.40
C LEU A 165 2.84 25.39 -0.35
N THR A 166 2.55 25.65 0.93
CA THR A 166 3.08 24.88 2.06
C THR A 166 2.00 24.49 3.08
N PRO A 167 0.87 23.92 2.62
CA PRO A 167 -0.26 23.63 3.50
C PRO A 167 0.12 22.57 4.54
N ARG A 168 -0.20 22.83 5.81
CA ARG A 168 0.08 21.93 6.92
C ARG A 168 -1.16 21.15 7.34
N VAL A 169 -0.91 19.98 7.94
CA VAL A 169 -1.92 19.26 8.71
C VAL A 169 -1.74 19.62 10.17
N VAL A 170 -2.75 20.19 10.78
CA VAL A 170 -2.68 20.64 12.16
C VAL A 170 -3.61 19.87 13.09
N LYS A 171 -3.21 19.72 14.31
CA LYS A 171 -3.96 19.08 15.40
C LYS A 171 -3.29 19.37 16.74
N CYS A 172 -3.95 19.01 17.84
CA CYS A 172 -3.32 19.05 19.17
C CYS A 172 -1.97 18.32 19.15
N THR A 173 -0.94 18.94 19.78
CA THR A 173 0.41 18.39 19.92
C THR A 173 0.66 17.70 21.26
N MET A 174 -0.36 17.67 22.15
CA MET A 174 -0.23 17.29 23.57
C MET A 174 0.79 18.14 24.32
N CYS A 175 1.09 19.35 23.82
CA CYS A 175 2.14 20.22 24.34
C CYS A 175 3.48 19.49 24.53
N HIS A 176 3.84 18.61 23.60
CA HIS A 176 5.04 17.76 23.66
C HIS A 176 6.31 18.51 24.11
N PRO A 177 6.63 19.71 23.58
CA PRO A 177 7.81 20.45 24.02
C PRO A 177 7.78 20.87 25.51
N LEU A 178 6.60 21.07 26.11
CA LEU A 178 6.46 21.32 27.54
C LEU A 178 6.68 20.05 28.37
N ILE A 179 6.08 18.95 27.93
CA ILE A 179 6.22 17.64 28.58
C ILE A 179 7.69 17.18 28.60
N GLU A 180 8.47 17.42 27.54
CA GLU A 180 9.90 17.12 27.50
C GLU A 180 10.72 17.92 28.52
N LYS A 181 10.25 19.10 28.87
CA LYS A 181 10.84 19.93 29.93
C LYS A 181 10.34 19.57 31.35
N GLY A 182 9.43 18.59 31.47
CA GLY A 182 8.80 18.24 32.74
C GLY A 182 7.66 19.18 33.15
N GLU A 183 7.19 20.03 32.24
CA GLU A 183 6.12 20.98 32.47
C GLU A 183 4.75 20.37 32.11
N LEU A 184 3.69 20.93 32.72
CA LEU A 184 2.32 20.49 32.42
C LEU A 184 1.86 21.00 31.03
N PRO A 185 1.02 20.25 30.34
CA PRO A 185 0.30 20.74 29.16
C PRO A 185 -0.50 22.00 29.52
N GLY A 186 -0.47 23.03 28.66
CA GLY A 186 -1.10 24.32 28.97
C GLY A 186 -2.58 24.20 29.35
N CYS A 187 -3.35 23.32 28.66
CA CYS A 187 -4.76 23.11 28.97
C CYS A 187 -5.00 22.47 30.36
N VAL A 188 -4.03 21.74 30.89
CA VAL A 188 -4.09 21.16 32.25
C VAL A 188 -3.74 22.20 33.27
N ALA A 189 -2.64 22.94 33.04
CA ALA A 189 -2.16 23.97 33.95
C ALA A 189 -3.21 25.06 34.23
N ASP A 190 -3.95 25.48 33.19
CA ASP A 190 -4.92 26.58 33.29
C ASP A 190 -6.36 26.11 33.60
N CYS A 191 -6.59 24.83 33.94
CA CYS A 191 -7.92 24.35 34.24
C CYS A 191 -8.37 24.73 35.67
N PRO A 192 -9.28 25.72 35.86
CA PRO A 192 -9.61 26.24 37.19
C PRO A 192 -10.43 25.25 38.04
N LYS A 193 -11.02 24.24 37.41
CA LYS A 193 -11.82 23.19 38.08
C LYS A 193 -11.09 21.84 38.16
N GLU A 194 -9.81 21.80 37.79
CA GLU A 194 -9.03 20.55 37.72
C GLU A 194 -9.81 19.41 37.03
N ALA A 195 -10.63 19.78 36.03
CA ALA A 195 -11.33 18.81 35.19
C ALA A 195 -10.37 18.01 34.31
N LEU A 196 -9.12 18.50 34.17
CA LEU A 196 -8.04 17.84 33.44
C LEU A 196 -6.96 17.42 34.44
N SER A 197 -6.60 16.13 34.42
CA SER A 197 -5.50 15.58 35.23
C SER A 197 -4.45 15.00 34.29
N PHE A 198 -3.17 15.19 34.59
CA PHE A 198 -2.04 14.74 33.76
C PHE A 198 -1.08 13.85 34.54
N GLY A 199 -0.57 12.81 33.92
CA GLY A 199 0.41 11.91 34.51
C GLY A 199 0.64 10.69 33.65
N PRO A 200 1.39 9.69 34.14
CA PRO A 200 1.49 8.38 33.46
C PRO A 200 0.10 7.82 33.17
N ARG A 201 -0.11 7.34 31.94
CA ARG A 201 -1.44 6.88 31.49
C ARG A 201 -2.07 5.84 32.44
N ASP A 202 -1.27 4.88 32.90
CA ASP A 202 -1.76 3.84 33.80
C ASP A 202 -2.25 4.38 35.15
N LEU A 203 -1.59 5.45 35.63
CA LEU A 203 -2.04 6.17 36.83
C LEU A 203 -3.33 6.95 36.57
N MET A 204 -3.49 7.51 35.37
CA MET A 204 -4.72 8.21 34.99
C MET A 204 -5.91 7.24 34.90
N ILE A 205 -5.70 6.03 34.38
CA ILE A 205 -6.73 4.97 34.39
C ILE A 205 -7.09 4.58 35.84
N LYS A 206 -6.09 4.37 36.71
CA LYS A 206 -6.33 4.07 38.12
C LYS A 206 -7.12 5.18 38.80
N LEU A 207 -6.75 6.44 38.56
CA LEU A 207 -7.47 7.60 39.08
C LEU A 207 -8.92 7.66 38.60
N ALA A 208 -9.14 7.39 37.31
CA ALA A 208 -10.47 7.33 36.70
C ALA A 208 -11.34 6.26 37.38
N ARG A 209 -10.82 5.03 37.53
CA ARG A 209 -11.52 3.95 38.22
C ARG A 209 -11.81 4.25 39.67
N GLN A 210 -10.87 4.87 40.40
CA GLN A 210 -11.08 5.30 41.78
C GLN A 210 -12.19 6.34 41.89
N ARG A 211 -12.28 7.29 40.96
CA ARG A 211 -13.36 8.30 40.94
C ARG A 211 -14.70 7.64 40.66
N ILE A 212 -14.78 6.76 39.66
CA ILE A 212 -16.02 6.02 39.32
C ILE A 212 -16.47 5.19 40.52
N ALA A 213 -15.59 4.41 41.12
CA ALA A 213 -15.94 3.56 42.27
C ALA A 213 -16.39 4.38 43.50
N LYS A 214 -15.77 5.55 43.74
CA LYS A 214 -16.12 6.41 44.88
C LYS A 214 -17.45 7.16 44.71
N TYR A 215 -17.82 7.45 43.49
CA TYR A 215 -18.99 8.26 43.16
C TYR A 215 -19.82 7.57 42.06
N SER A 216 -20.21 6.32 42.32
CA SER A 216 -20.91 5.45 41.36
C SER A 216 -22.22 6.05 40.84
N ASP A 217 -22.89 6.88 41.67
CA ASP A 217 -24.13 7.55 41.28
C ASP A 217 -23.90 8.75 40.34
N THR A 218 -22.64 9.22 40.21
CA THR A 218 -22.28 10.39 39.41
C THR A 218 -21.67 10.00 38.06
N TYR A 219 -21.00 8.87 37.99
CA TYR A 219 -20.28 8.42 36.80
C TYR A 219 -20.88 7.18 36.22
N ILE A 220 -20.87 7.07 34.89
CA ILE A 220 -21.05 5.80 34.22
C ILE A 220 -19.81 4.93 34.40
N ASP A 221 -19.97 3.60 34.51
CA ASP A 221 -18.86 2.65 34.67
C ASP A 221 -18.16 2.40 33.32
N HIS A 222 -17.64 3.47 32.75
CA HIS A 222 -16.90 3.43 31.48
C HIS A 222 -15.82 4.53 31.44
N ILE A 223 -14.59 4.14 31.08
CA ILE A 223 -13.49 5.06 30.82
C ILE A 223 -13.27 5.11 29.31
N TYR A 224 -13.77 6.14 28.67
CA TYR A 224 -13.58 6.30 27.22
C TYR A 224 -12.10 6.61 26.89
N GLY A 225 -11.55 5.93 25.91
CA GLY A 225 -10.14 6.00 25.53
C GLY A 225 -9.28 4.93 26.22
N GLU A 226 -9.84 4.12 27.11
CA GLU A 226 -9.10 2.98 27.68
C GLU A 226 -8.88 1.91 26.61
N HIS A 227 -9.91 1.57 25.84
CA HIS A 227 -9.91 0.49 24.86
C HIS A 227 -10.30 0.91 23.45
N GLU A 228 -11.01 2.02 23.27
CA GLU A 228 -11.50 2.46 21.98
C GLU A 228 -10.36 2.61 20.99
N MET A 229 -10.52 1.96 19.80
CA MET A 229 -9.49 1.93 18.76
C MET A 229 -8.11 1.45 19.26
N GLY A 230 -8.08 0.52 20.22
CA GLY A 230 -6.85 0.03 20.86
C GLY A 230 -6.30 0.93 21.95
N GLY A 231 -7.07 1.91 22.39
CA GLY A 231 -6.73 2.84 23.45
C GLY A 231 -6.12 4.17 22.98
N THR A 232 -6.25 5.16 23.83
CA THR A 232 -5.78 6.54 23.60
C THR A 232 -5.01 7.08 24.79
N SER A 233 -4.23 8.17 24.60
CA SER A 233 -3.57 8.89 25.69
C SER A 233 -4.50 9.91 26.35
N TRP A 234 -5.61 10.29 25.70
CA TRP A 234 -6.69 11.04 26.34
C TRP A 234 -7.76 10.09 26.82
N LEU A 235 -8.12 10.21 28.06
CA LEU A 235 -9.10 9.40 28.77
C LEU A 235 -10.23 10.31 29.23
N TYR A 236 -11.47 9.80 29.22
CA TYR A 236 -12.62 10.57 29.67
C TYR A 236 -13.45 9.75 30.65
N ILE A 237 -13.96 10.43 31.67
CA ILE A 237 -15.02 9.93 32.55
C ILE A 237 -16.19 10.91 32.51
N SER A 238 -17.41 10.37 32.54
CA SER A 238 -18.63 11.15 32.35
C SER A 238 -19.75 10.65 33.25
N GLY A 239 -20.67 11.55 33.59
CA GLY A 239 -21.94 11.22 34.23
C GLY A 239 -23.05 10.85 33.24
N THR A 240 -22.78 10.99 31.94
CA THR A 240 -23.74 10.72 30.85
C THR A 240 -23.11 9.85 29.78
N PRO A 241 -23.88 9.09 28.97
CA PRO A 241 -23.36 8.32 27.87
C PRO A 241 -22.49 9.15 26.93
N PHE A 242 -21.36 8.60 26.46
CA PHE A 242 -20.42 9.32 25.62
C PHE A 242 -21.01 9.70 24.26
N SER A 243 -21.95 8.91 23.74
CA SER A 243 -22.73 9.22 22.54
C SER A 243 -23.52 10.54 22.66
N GLU A 244 -24.06 10.87 23.85
CA GLU A 244 -24.80 12.10 24.09
C GLU A 244 -23.89 13.35 24.14
N ILE A 245 -22.58 13.17 24.36
CA ILE A 245 -21.58 14.25 24.37
C ILE A 245 -20.69 14.26 23.12
N GLY A 246 -21.21 13.70 22.02
CA GLY A 246 -20.57 13.76 20.72
C GLY A 246 -19.37 12.84 20.52
N MET A 247 -19.22 11.84 21.38
CA MET A 247 -18.17 10.82 21.26
C MET A 247 -18.73 9.54 20.69
N ARG A 248 -17.97 8.92 19.79
CA ARG A 248 -18.36 7.69 19.11
C ARG A 248 -18.10 6.47 20.01
N GLU A 249 -19.13 5.69 20.30
CA GLU A 249 -19.02 4.43 21.05
C GLU A 249 -18.96 3.19 20.13
N ASP A 250 -19.15 3.37 18.83
CA ASP A 250 -19.14 2.31 17.80
C ASP A 250 -17.76 1.98 17.25
N LEU A 251 -16.69 2.48 17.85
CA LEU A 251 -15.32 2.36 17.34
C LEU A 251 -14.67 0.99 17.58
N GLY A 252 -15.20 0.18 18.50
CA GLY A 252 -14.60 -1.08 18.90
C GLY A 252 -13.25 -0.93 19.60
N ASN A 253 -12.69 -2.10 20.01
CA ASN A 253 -11.46 -2.14 20.82
C ASN A 253 -10.20 -2.44 20.00
N GLN A 254 -10.34 -2.72 18.71
CA GLN A 254 -9.20 -3.02 17.85
C GLN A 254 -8.63 -1.75 17.23
N THR A 255 -7.32 -1.72 17.03
CA THR A 255 -6.66 -0.59 16.35
C THR A 255 -7.00 -0.58 14.86
N ALA A 256 -7.08 0.60 14.25
CA ALA A 256 -7.35 0.72 12.81
C ALA A 256 -6.28 0.01 11.96
N SER A 257 -5.04 -0.02 12.41
CA SER A 257 -3.93 -0.71 11.72
C SER A 257 -4.09 -2.23 11.72
N SER A 258 -4.74 -2.81 12.74
CA SER A 258 -4.96 -4.26 12.81
C SER A 258 -5.87 -4.77 11.68
N PHE A 259 -6.83 -3.97 11.22
CA PHE A 259 -7.73 -4.33 10.11
C PHE A 259 -7.01 -4.45 8.76
N THR A 260 -5.90 -3.75 8.58
CA THR A 260 -5.10 -3.78 7.34
C THR A 260 -3.86 -4.66 7.43
N ALA A 261 -3.52 -5.16 8.61
CA ALA A 261 -2.29 -5.94 8.85
C ALA A 261 -2.25 -7.24 8.02
N GLY A 262 -3.36 -7.96 7.93
CA GLY A 262 -3.46 -9.20 7.15
C GLY A 262 -3.20 -8.99 5.64
N PRO A 263 -3.94 -8.13 4.95
CA PRO A 263 -3.69 -7.80 3.55
C PRO A 263 -2.28 -7.28 3.29
N LEU A 264 -1.75 -6.40 4.14
CA LEU A 264 -0.40 -5.86 3.99
C LEU A 264 0.69 -6.93 4.17
N ALA A 265 0.49 -7.92 5.03
CA ALA A 265 1.42 -9.04 5.19
C ALA A 265 1.51 -9.93 3.93
N ALA A 266 0.47 -9.97 3.10
CA ALA A 266 0.47 -10.72 1.84
C ALA A 266 1.28 -10.01 0.73
N VAL A 267 1.45 -8.70 0.79
CA VAL A 267 2.14 -7.91 -0.26
C VAL A 267 3.56 -8.38 -0.53
N PRO A 268 4.45 -8.58 0.46
CA PRO A 268 5.82 -9.06 0.21
C PRO A 268 5.84 -10.44 -0.47
N VAL A 269 4.91 -11.32 -0.11
CA VAL A 269 4.80 -12.67 -0.71
C VAL A 269 4.42 -12.55 -2.19
N VAL A 270 3.41 -11.75 -2.50
CA VAL A 270 2.96 -11.53 -3.89
C VAL A 270 4.08 -10.88 -4.72
N VAL A 271 4.74 -9.85 -4.17
CA VAL A 271 5.84 -9.14 -4.86
C VAL A 271 7.02 -10.06 -5.11
N ALA A 272 7.33 -10.99 -4.21
CA ALA A 272 8.42 -11.97 -4.40
C ALA A 272 8.04 -13.10 -5.36
N LEU A 273 6.80 -13.61 -5.28
CA LEU A 273 6.34 -14.75 -6.07
C LEU A 273 6.13 -14.40 -7.56
N TRP A 274 5.61 -13.19 -7.82
CA TRP A 274 5.22 -12.77 -9.17
C TRP A 274 6.38 -12.73 -10.18
N PRO A 275 7.56 -12.14 -9.86
CA PRO A 275 8.71 -12.20 -10.75
C PRO A 275 9.20 -13.62 -11.02
N VAL A 276 9.16 -14.52 -10.03
CA VAL A 276 9.55 -15.93 -10.21
C VAL A 276 8.61 -16.62 -11.18
N LEU A 277 7.30 -16.43 -11.02
CA LEU A 277 6.28 -16.99 -11.93
C LEU A 277 6.48 -16.48 -13.37
N LEU A 278 6.62 -15.17 -13.53
CA LEU A 278 6.80 -14.55 -14.85
C LEU A 278 8.09 -14.98 -15.52
N THR A 279 9.18 -15.11 -14.77
CA THR A 279 10.46 -15.63 -15.27
C THR A 279 10.33 -17.08 -15.71
N GLY A 280 9.60 -17.89 -14.96
CA GLY A 280 9.30 -19.27 -15.31
C GLY A 280 8.50 -19.38 -16.63
N ILE A 281 7.44 -18.61 -16.77
CA ILE A 281 6.63 -18.54 -18.00
C ILE A 281 7.48 -18.06 -19.17
N TYR A 282 8.28 -17.02 -18.99
CA TYR A 282 9.20 -16.52 -20.03
C TYR A 282 10.20 -17.59 -20.48
N ALA A 283 10.80 -18.32 -19.55
CA ALA A 283 11.74 -19.39 -19.87
C ALA A 283 11.09 -20.54 -20.67
N ILE A 284 9.85 -20.91 -20.31
CA ILE A 284 9.08 -21.93 -21.04
C ILE A 284 8.73 -21.42 -22.45
N SER A 285 8.29 -20.18 -22.58
CA SER A 285 7.96 -19.57 -23.88
C SER A 285 9.20 -19.52 -24.79
N LYS A 286 10.32 -19.01 -24.30
CA LYS A 286 11.59 -19.00 -25.04
C LYS A 286 12.03 -20.38 -25.50
N ARG A 287 11.82 -21.40 -24.66
CA ARG A 287 12.15 -22.77 -25.02
C ARG A 287 11.24 -23.31 -26.14
N LYS A 288 9.92 -23.02 -26.07
CA LYS A 288 8.99 -23.38 -27.15
C LYS A 288 9.38 -22.73 -28.49
N ASP A 289 9.70 -21.42 -28.44
CA ASP A 289 10.13 -20.68 -29.64
C ASP A 289 11.40 -21.29 -30.25
N LYS A 290 12.36 -21.70 -29.42
CA LYS A 290 13.57 -22.35 -29.88
C LYS A 290 13.31 -23.69 -30.55
N ILE A 291 12.49 -24.54 -29.92
CA ILE A 291 12.09 -25.83 -30.47
C ILE A 291 11.35 -25.65 -31.81
N ALA A 292 10.40 -24.72 -31.86
CA ALA A 292 9.66 -24.43 -33.09
C ALA A 292 10.57 -23.89 -34.22
N ALA A 293 11.60 -23.11 -33.88
CA ALA A 293 12.59 -22.67 -34.87
C ALA A 293 13.46 -23.83 -35.39
N GLU A 294 13.91 -24.73 -34.51
CA GLU A 294 14.66 -25.94 -34.90
C GLU A 294 13.81 -26.86 -35.78
N GLU A 295 12.56 -27.12 -35.42
CA GLU A 295 11.62 -27.93 -36.21
C GLU A 295 11.36 -27.31 -37.58
N ARG A 296 11.24 -25.99 -37.71
CA ARG A 296 11.10 -25.30 -39.00
C ARG A 296 12.33 -25.46 -39.88
N ILE A 297 13.53 -25.34 -39.31
CA ILE A 297 14.80 -25.52 -40.03
C ILE A 297 14.89 -26.94 -40.54
N ASP A 298 14.57 -27.95 -39.72
CA ASP A 298 14.58 -29.34 -40.09
C ASP A 298 13.52 -29.67 -41.18
N ALA A 299 12.35 -29.09 -41.08
CA ALA A 299 11.28 -29.26 -42.10
C ALA A 299 11.70 -28.67 -43.45
N VAL A 300 12.29 -27.45 -43.45
CA VAL A 300 12.82 -26.84 -44.69
C VAL A 300 13.98 -27.64 -45.25
N ALA A 301 14.87 -28.17 -44.41
CA ALA A 301 15.99 -29.01 -44.87
C ALA A 301 15.47 -30.31 -45.52
N ARG A 302 14.46 -30.95 -44.96
CA ARG A 302 13.83 -32.15 -45.57
C ARG A 302 13.19 -31.86 -46.91
N THR A 303 12.36 -30.79 -47.00
CA THR A 303 11.72 -30.41 -48.26
C THR A 303 12.71 -30.02 -49.34
N LEU A 304 13.85 -29.39 -49.00
CA LEU A 304 14.94 -29.11 -49.94
C LEU A 304 15.67 -30.39 -50.39
N ALA A 305 15.86 -31.34 -49.49
CA ALA A 305 16.47 -32.63 -49.84
C ALA A 305 15.57 -33.42 -50.80
N ASP A 306 14.29 -33.50 -50.49
CA ASP A 306 13.29 -34.20 -51.34
C ASP A 306 13.18 -33.54 -52.75
N ALA A 307 13.13 -32.21 -52.80
CA ALA A 307 13.12 -31.45 -54.06
C ALA A 307 14.40 -31.65 -54.87
N ASN A 308 15.58 -31.73 -54.22
CA ASN A 308 16.84 -32.01 -54.89
C ASN A 308 16.89 -33.45 -55.45
N GLU A 309 16.37 -34.43 -54.75
CA GLU A 309 16.26 -35.80 -55.22
C GLU A 309 15.32 -35.90 -56.43
N GLU A 310 14.14 -35.26 -56.35
CA GLU A 310 13.19 -35.20 -57.45
C GLU A 310 13.78 -34.49 -58.69
N MET A 311 14.54 -33.40 -58.47
CA MET A 311 15.22 -32.70 -59.55
C MET A 311 16.34 -33.56 -60.18
N LYS A 312 17.10 -34.33 -59.42
CA LYS A 312 18.13 -35.24 -59.93
C LYS A 312 17.50 -36.36 -60.75
N THR A 313 16.39 -36.96 -60.30
CA THR A 313 15.67 -38.00 -61.04
C THR A 313 15.12 -37.48 -62.38
N LYS A 314 14.46 -36.30 -62.35
CA LYS A 314 13.97 -35.63 -63.57
C LYS A 314 15.11 -35.27 -64.52
N LEU A 315 16.24 -34.81 -64.01
CA LEU A 315 17.41 -34.50 -64.82
C LEU A 315 18.02 -35.78 -65.46
N ALA A 316 18.05 -36.91 -64.74
CA ALA A 316 18.51 -38.21 -65.24
C ALA A 316 17.57 -38.76 -66.35
N GLU A 317 16.26 -38.66 -66.12
CA GLU A 317 15.27 -39.05 -67.13
C GLU A 317 15.35 -38.20 -68.41
N MET A 318 15.52 -36.86 -68.22
CA MET A 318 15.66 -35.97 -69.37
C MET A 318 16.97 -36.24 -70.16
N LYS A 319 18.09 -36.55 -69.47
CA LYS A 319 19.34 -36.93 -70.13
C LYS A 319 19.21 -38.26 -70.91
N ASP A 320 18.49 -39.24 -70.34
CA ASP A 320 18.28 -40.51 -70.98
C ASP A 320 17.35 -40.39 -72.24
N THR A 321 16.30 -39.56 -72.11
CA THR A 321 15.43 -39.22 -73.27
C THR A 321 16.22 -38.48 -74.34
N MET A 322 16.99 -37.47 -74.04
CA MET A 322 17.84 -36.77 -75.00
C MET A 322 18.87 -37.70 -75.67
N LYS A 323 19.46 -38.63 -74.92
CA LYS A 323 20.39 -39.64 -75.48
C LYS A 323 19.70 -40.55 -76.47
N LYS A 324 18.52 -41.07 -76.17
CA LYS A 324 17.71 -41.89 -77.03
C LYS A 324 17.28 -41.16 -78.34
N GLU A 325 16.84 -39.88 -78.19
CA GLU A 325 16.48 -39.07 -79.33
C GLU A 325 17.67 -38.78 -80.22
N LYS A 326 18.85 -38.49 -79.63
CA LYS A 326 20.09 -38.26 -80.36
C LYS A 326 20.55 -39.53 -81.08
N GLU A 327 20.49 -40.68 -80.41
CA GLU A 327 20.81 -41.99 -81.04
C GLU A 327 19.81 -42.33 -82.18
N ALA A 328 18.51 -42.03 -81.99
CA ALA A 328 17.52 -42.26 -83.06
C ALA A 328 17.75 -41.29 -84.23
N ALA A 329 18.11 -40.02 -84.00
CA ALA A 329 18.41 -39.05 -85.01
C ALA A 329 19.69 -39.47 -85.83
N ILE A 330 20.74 -39.94 -85.13
CA ILE A 330 21.96 -40.42 -85.76
C ILE A 330 21.65 -41.64 -86.62
N ASN A 331 20.90 -42.64 -86.10
CA ASN A 331 20.53 -43.85 -86.84
C ASN A 331 19.68 -43.53 -88.08
N LEU A 332 18.79 -42.48 -87.95
CA LEU A 332 17.97 -42.04 -89.12
C LEU A 332 18.87 -41.42 -90.20
N GLU A 333 19.85 -40.58 -89.77
CA GLU A 333 20.78 -39.93 -90.69
C GLU A 333 21.74 -40.94 -91.35
N VAL A 334 22.28 -41.89 -90.58
CA VAL A 334 23.06 -43.03 -91.14
C VAL A 334 22.26 -43.84 -92.12
N LYS A 335 20.98 -44.15 -91.81
CA LYS A 335 20.09 -44.89 -92.76
C LYS A 335 19.87 -44.07 -94.02
N ARG A 336 19.63 -42.76 -93.96
CA ARG A 336 19.49 -41.87 -95.14
C ARG A 336 20.77 -41.83 -95.96
N ALA A 337 21.93 -41.71 -95.37
CA ALA A 337 23.21 -41.67 -96.03
C ALA A 337 23.50 -43.04 -96.69
N LEU A 338 23.14 -44.21 -96.10
CA LEU A 338 23.27 -45.51 -96.70
C LEU A 338 22.29 -45.71 -97.88
N GLU A 339 21.07 -45.19 -97.77
CA GLU A 339 20.08 -45.23 -98.84
C GLU A 339 20.53 -44.33 -100.02
N GLU A 340 21.13 -43.15 -99.74
CA GLU A 340 21.70 -42.30 -100.79
C GLU A 340 22.94 -42.93 -101.46
N ALA A 341 23.83 -43.54 -100.68
CA ALA A 341 24.99 -44.20 -101.19
C ALA A 341 24.61 -45.42 -102.02
N ALA A 342 23.54 -46.16 -101.61
CA ALA A 342 23.01 -47.31 -102.39
C ALA A 342 22.35 -46.83 -103.74
N ARG A 343 21.70 -45.66 -103.70
CA ARG A 343 21.16 -45.03 -104.96
C ARG A 343 22.30 -44.66 -105.93
N GLN A 344 23.32 -43.98 -105.43
CA GLN A 344 24.50 -43.54 -106.19
C GLN A 344 25.26 -44.80 -106.82
N ALA A 345 25.39 -45.86 -106.01
CA ALA A 345 25.97 -47.09 -106.51
C ALA A 345 25.09 -47.84 -107.53
N GLY A 346 23.77 -47.69 -107.44
CA GLY A 346 22.85 -48.24 -108.48
C GLY A 346 22.84 -47.44 -109.78
N GLU A 347 23.01 -46.12 -109.73
CA GLU A 347 23.14 -45.25 -110.88
C GLU A 347 24.46 -45.47 -111.63
N SER A 348 25.55 -45.72 -110.91
CA SER A 348 26.86 -46.00 -111.50
C SER A 348 26.96 -47.36 -112.21
N GLN A 349 26.08 -48.30 -111.91
CA GLN A 349 25.96 -49.63 -112.60
C GLN A 349 25.08 -49.60 -113.88
N GLN A 350 24.30 -48.49 -114.11
CA GLN A 350 23.51 -48.36 -115.34
C GLN A 350 24.27 -47.60 -116.44
N ASP A 351 25.33 -46.85 -116.12
CA ASP A 351 26.16 -46.15 -117.15
C ASP A 351 27.27 -47.02 -117.72
N ASP A 352 27.50 -48.23 -117.23
CA ASP A 352 28.56 -49.15 -117.74
C ASP A 352 28.00 -50.25 -118.65
N GLN A 353 26.67 -50.17 -119.05
CA GLN A 353 25.99 -51.12 -119.98
C GLN A 353 25.26 -50.39 -121.13
N GLY A 354 25.84 -49.32 -121.68
CA GLY A 354 25.29 -48.65 -122.87
C GLY A 354 26.31 -48.44 -123.92
#